data_5504df57e3f3fe54efe0d9d7d5a392fe
#
_entry.id   5504df57e3f3fe54efe0d9d7d5a392fe
#
_cell.length_a   1.000
_cell.length_b   1.000
_cell.length_c   1.000
_cell.angle_alpha   90.00
_cell.angle_beta   90.00
_cell.angle_gamma   90.00
#
_symmetry.space_group_name_H-M   'P 1'
#
loop_
_entity.id
_entity.type
_entity.pdbx_description
1 polymer ?
#
loop_
_entity_poly.entity_id
_entity_poly.type
_entity_poly.pdbx_seq_one_letter_code
_entity_poly.pdbx_strand_id
1 'polypeptide(L)'
;MNVVQPLLTLINAARLIGCESHELKEALSARRIQTEEGNIVEKFTMQQAIDTRDALAKFIYASLFDWLVEQINNLLEVGKQHTGWSISILDIYGFESFKKNSFEQFCINYANERLQQHFNRHVFKLEQEEYELDGIDGVKVDFADNQECLDLFEKKPIGLLSLLDEDLHSPDANDATLANKLKQNLNGMACFKGDKGRVFGVRHFAGEVLYDANDFLKKNQDSLNPELIELLSSCNGQLPQLFAIKMLNQTLEPATSLDSPNQSVSAKFKGKLFKLMQQLEKTKPHFICCIKPNRKQLPGMYEEDLVSQQLRCSGVLEAVRMSRSGYPTRMTHQEFADRYGFLLLQTNESQDPLSISVAVLKQFNILPGMYQIGYTKLYFRIGLIGVLEDRRKQVLQTGVTKTIACFLTFMLFYPVRS
;
A
#
# COMPACT_ATOMS: atom_id res chain seq x y z
N MET A 1 32.00 13.27 -39.23
CA MET A 1 32.14 12.02 -38.45
C MET A 1 30.87 11.56 -37.68
N ASN A 2 29.72 12.27 -37.77
CA ASN A 2 28.57 11.99 -36.91
C ASN A 2 27.39 11.22 -37.54
N VAL A 3 27.48 10.79 -38.80
CA VAL A 3 26.36 10.09 -39.47
C VAL A 3 26.47 8.57 -39.38
N VAL A 4 27.65 8.03 -39.12
CA VAL A 4 27.90 6.58 -39.08
C VAL A 4 27.39 5.93 -37.78
N GLN A 5 27.45 6.65 -36.66
CA GLN A 5 27.03 6.12 -35.34
C GLN A 5 25.52 5.87 -35.23
N PRO A 6 24.62 6.79 -35.67
CA PRO A 6 23.18 6.55 -35.64
C PRO A 6 22.70 5.39 -36.50
N LEU A 7 23.35 5.19 -37.66
CA LEU A 7 23.04 4.11 -38.60
C LEU A 7 23.44 2.75 -38.01
N LEU A 8 24.56 2.67 -37.29
CA LEU A 8 25.03 1.45 -36.64
C LEU A 8 24.11 1.03 -35.47
N THR A 9 23.58 1.99 -34.71
CA THR A 9 22.62 1.69 -33.65
C THR A 9 21.30 1.14 -34.18
N LEU A 10 20.77 1.69 -35.27
CA LEU A 10 19.56 1.17 -35.91
C LEU A 10 19.78 -0.26 -36.46
N ILE A 11 20.91 -0.52 -37.12
CA ILE A 11 21.27 -1.87 -37.60
C ILE A 11 21.37 -2.87 -36.47
N ASN A 12 21.99 -2.49 -35.35
CA ASN A 12 22.12 -3.35 -34.18
C ASN A 12 20.76 -3.63 -33.53
N ALA A 13 19.89 -2.63 -33.43
CA ALA A 13 18.52 -2.80 -32.92
C ALA A 13 17.70 -3.75 -33.83
N ALA A 14 17.72 -3.54 -35.14
CA ALA A 14 17.05 -4.39 -36.12
C ALA A 14 17.52 -5.86 -36.01
N ARG A 15 18.84 -6.06 -35.93
CA ARG A 15 19.43 -7.40 -35.74
C ARG A 15 18.98 -8.09 -34.47
N LEU A 16 18.90 -7.36 -33.34
CA LEU A 16 18.45 -7.91 -32.05
C LEU A 16 16.95 -8.23 -32.06
N ILE A 17 16.16 -7.42 -32.77
CA ILE A 17 14.72 -7.65 -32.93
C ILE A 17 14.47 -8.80 -33.93
N GLY A 18 15.37 -9.00 -34.89
CA GLY A 18 15.25 -9.99 -35.96
C GLY A 18 14.46 -9.50 -37.16
N CYS A 19 14.56 -8.21 -37.52
CA CYS A 19 13.95 -7.58 -38.69
C CYS A 19 14.97 -6.88 -39.53
N GLU A 20 14.59 -6.45 -40.76
CA GLU A 20 15.43 -5.66 -41.61
C GLU A 20 15.52 -4.18 -41.16
N SER A 21 16.69 -3.59 -41.25
CA SER A 21 16.92 -2.24 -40.73
C SER A 21 16.10 -1.15 -41.46
N HIS A 22 15.74 -1.37 -42.72
CA HIS A 22 14.90 -0.44 -43.46
C HIS A 22 13.43 -0.51 -42.99
N GLU A 23 12.91 -1.70 -42.72
CA GLU A 23 11.56 -1.90 -42.18
C GLU A 23 11.39 -1.25 -40.78
N LEU A 24 12.38 -1.45 -39.90
CA LEU A 24 12.40 -0.79 -38.60
C LEU A 24 12.44 0.73 -38.74
N LYS A 25 13.24 1.24 -39.66
CA LYS A 25 13.31 2.67 -39.94
C LYS A 25 11.98 3.23 -40.44
N GLU A 26 11.29 2.54 -41.35
CA GLU A 26 9.98 2.96 -41.86
C GLU A 26 8.94 2.97 -40.71
N ALA A 27 8.82 1.89 -39.97
CA ALA A 27 7.87 1.78 -38.84
C ALA A 27 8.10 2.82 -37.73
N LEU A 28 9.34 3.27 -37.54
CA LEU A 28 9.69 4.34 -36.58
C LEU A 28 9.48 5.76 -37.14
N SER A 29 9.37 5.95 -38.45
CA SER A 29 9.38 7.29 -39.09
C SER A 29 8.10 7.63 -39.84
N ALA A 30 7.18 6.70 -40.01
CA ALA A 30 5.93 6.92 -40.74
C ALA A 30 4.81 6.01 -40.23
N ARG A 31 3.56 6.38 -40.54
CA ARG A 31 2.38 5.52 -40.35
C ARG A 31 1.62 5.39 -41.68
N ARG A 32 0.93 4.26 -41.83
CA ARG A 32 0.03 4.01 -42.96
C ARG A 32 -1.40 4.32 -42.53
N ILE A 33 -2.04 5.26 -43.21
CA ILE A 33 -3.43 5.60 -43.01
C ILE A 33 -4.22 4.99 -44.16
N GLN A 34 -5.17 4.10 -43.81
CA GLN A 34 -6.09 3.50 -44.76
C GLN A 34 -7.19 4.51 -45.06
N THR A 35 -7.32 4.95 -46.30
CA THR A 35 -8.39 5.84 -46.78
C THR A 35 -9.19 5.13 -47.88
N GLU A 36 -10.38 5.66 -48.21
CA GLU A 36 -11.22 5.12 -49.28
C GLU A 36 -10.50 5.17 -50.66
N GLU A 37 -9.52 6.06 -50.83
CA GLU A 37 -8.76 6.25 -52.05
C GLU A 37 -7.45 5.43 -52.08
N GLY A 38 -7.10 4.71 -51.00
CA GLY A 38 -5.88 3.90 -50.85
C GLY A 38 -5.08 4.18 -49.59
N ASN A 39 -3.91 3.55 -49.49
CA ASN A 39 -3.03 3.73 -48.33
C ASN A 39 -2.16 5.01 -48.52
N ILE A 40 -2.30 5.95 -47.59
CA ILE A 40 -1.45 7.15 -47.53
C ILE A 40 -0.35 6.92 -46.48
N VAL A 41 0.90 7.21 -46.84
CA VAL A 41 2.02 7.16 -45.89
C VAL A 41 2.27 8.56 -45.35
N GLU A 42 1.97 8.75 -44.08
CA GLU A 42 2.24 9.98 -43.35
C GLU A 42 3.58 9.89 -42.64
N LYS A 43 4.50 10.80 -42.93
CA LYS A 43 5.81 10.87 -42.29
C LYS A 43 5.71 11.56 -40.92
N PHE A 44 6.35 10.99 -39.94
CA PHE A 44 6.43 11.57 -38.59
C PHE A 44 7.37 12.78 -38.55
N THR A 45 7.05 13.72 -37.70
CA THR A 45 8.00 14.73 -37.23
C THR A 45 9.11 14.05 -36.40
N MET A 46 10.23 14.75 -36.20
CA MET A 46 11.34 14.25 -35.39
C MET A 46 10.84 13.85 -33.97
N GLN A 47 9.96 14.65 -33.37
CA GLN A 47 9.44 14.36 -32.03
C GLN A 47 8.56 13.10 -32.03
N GLN A 48 7.67 12.95 -33.00
CA GLN A 48 6.85 11.76 -33.15
C GLN A 48 7.69 10.50 -33.39
N ALA A 49 8.75 10.57 -34.15
CA ALA A 49 9.67 9.44 -34.35
C ALA A 49 10.42 9.07 -33.05
N ILE A 50 10.82 10.06 -32.25
CA ILE A 50 11.40 9.85 -30.92
C ILE A 50 10.39 9.17 -30.01
N ASP A 51 9.15 9.65 -29.95
CA ASP A 51 8.10 9.11 -29.09
C ASP A 51 7.74 7.67 -29.51
N THR A 52 7.69 7.38 -30.79
CA THR A 52 7.47 6.05 -31.36
C THR A 52 8.60 5.07 -30.96
N ARG A 53 9.86 5.51 -31.07
CA ARG A 53 11.03 4.74 -30.62
C ARG A 53 10.94 4.44 -29.11
N ASP A 54 10.61 5.43 -28.32
CA ASP A 54 10.52 5.29 -26.87
C ASP A 54 9.36 4.37 -26.47
N ALA A 55 8.22 4.43 -27.19
CA ALA A 55 7.10 3.52 -27.01
C ALA A 55 7.50 2.06 -27.32
N LEU A 56 8.23 1.84 -28.44
CA LEU A 56 8.74 0.51 -28.77
C LEU A 56 9.68 -0.03 -27.68
N ALA A 57 10.62 0.80 -27.21
CA ALA A 57 11.54 0.39 -26.14
C ALA A 57 10.82 0.04 -24.84
N LYS A 58 9.82 0.83 -24.43
CA LYS A 58 8.97 0.55 -23.26
C LYS A 58 8.20 -0.77 -23.43
N PHE A 59 7.60 -0.99 -24.59
CA PHE A 59 6.85 -2.20 -24.90
C PHE A 59 7.71 -3.46 -24.79
N ILE A 60 8.89 -3.45 -25.44
CA ILE A 60 9.82 -4.59 -25.40
C ILE A 60 10.28 -4.85 -23.97
N TYR A 61 10.64 -3.79 -23.21
CA TYR A 61 11.10 -3.94 -21.83
C TYR A 61 10.00 -4.52 -20.93
N ALA A 62 8.79 -3.97 -20.98
CA ALA A 62 7.66 -4.44 -20.18
C ALA A 62 7.32 -5.90 -20.51
N SER A 63 7.24 -6.24 -21.80
CA SER A 63 6.93 -7.60 -22.25
C SER A 63 8.02 -8.61 -21.86
N LEU A 64 9.29 -8.21 -21.93
CA LEU A 64 10.42 -9.02 -21.49
C LEU A 64 10.39 -9.26 -19.98
N PHE A 65 10.07 -8.24 -19.21
CA PHE A 65 9.94 -8.35 -17.75
C PHE A 65 8.79 -9.29 -17.38
N ASP A 66 7.61 -9.11 -17.97
CA ASP A 66 6.45 -9.97 -17.73
C ASP A 66 6.77 -11.43 -18.11
N TRP A 67 7.43 -11.66 -19.26
CA TRP A 67 7.86 -12.99 -19.67
C TRP A 67 8.85 -13.61 -18.68
N LEU A 68 9.84 -12.84 -18.22
CA LEU A 68 10.83 -13.32 -17.24
C LEU A 68 10.16 -13.73 -15.92
N VAL A 69 9.24 -12.91 -15.41
CA VAL A 69 8.45 -13.22 -14.21
C VAL A 69 7.63 -14.49 -14.39
N GLU A 70 6.98 -14.66 -15.57
CA GLU A 70 6.24 -15.86 -15.91
C GLU A 70 7.13 -17.12 -15.92
N GLN A 71 8.34 -17.03 -16.53
CA GLN A 71 9.29 -18.15 -16.54
C GLN A 71 9.76 -18.52 -15.13
N ILE A 72 10.07 -17.52 -14.30
CA ILE A 72 10.49 -17.74 -12.90
C ILE A 72 9.35 -18.41 -12.12
N ASN A 73 8.12 -17.94 -12.26
CA ASN A 73 6.97 -18.51 -11.57
C ASN A 73 6.73 -19.97 -12.00
N ASN A 74 6.80 -20.27 -13.30
CA ASN A 74 6.65 -21.62 -13.84
C ASN A 74 7.72 -22.58 -13.28
N LEU A 75 8.96 -22.12 -13.15
CA LEU A 75 10.05 -22.90 -12.55
C LEU A 75 9.84 -23.16 -11.04
N LEU A 76 9.30 -22.17 -10.34
CA LEU A 76 9.02 -22.29 -8.90
C LEU A 76 7.76 -23.12 -8.62
N GLU A 77 6.89 -23.30 -9.59
CA GLU A 77 5.65 -24.07 -9.45
C GLU A 77 5.89 -25.59 -9.58
N VAL A 78 6.97 -25.98 -10.22
CA VAL A 78 7.34 -27.39 -10.39
C VAL A 78 7.62 -28.03 -9.01
N GLY A 79 6.80 -29.02 -8.64
CA GLY A 79 6.93 -29.74 -7.37
C GLY A 79 6.13 -29.18 -6.19
N LYS A 80 5.34 -28.13 -6.37
CA LYS A 80 4.41 -27.64 -5.32
C LYS A 80 3.35 -28.70 -5.03
N GLN A 81 3.35 -29.22 -3.80
CA GLN A 81 2.20 -29.96 -3.28
C GLN A 81 1.13 -28.91 -2.88
N HIS A 82 -0.11 -29.12 -3.35
CA HIS A 82 -1.22 -28.28 -2.93
C HIS A 82 -1.58 -28.58 -1.47
N THR A 83 -1.04 -27.80 -0.55
CA THR A 83 -1.31 -27.95 0.90
C THR A 83 -2.59 -27.23 1.34
N GLY A 84 -3.21 -26.45 0.47
CA GLY A 84 -4.37 -25.60 0.79
C GLY A 84 -4.03 -24.33 1.59
N TRP A 85 -2.80 -24.19 2.07
CA TRP A 85 -2.34 -23.03 2.85
C TRP A 85 -1.20 -22.33 2.12
N SER A 86 -1.18 -20.99 2.18
CA SER A 86 -0.09 -20.19 1.60
C SER A 86 0.25 -19.02 2.52
N ILE A 87 1.54 -18.64 2.53
CA ILE A 87 2.04 -17.43 3.15
C ILE A 87 2.64 -16.58 2.02
N SER A 88 2.19 -15.34 1.91
CA SER A 88 2.65 -14.40 0.88
C SER A 88 3.27 -13.18 1.54
N ILE A 89 4.32 -12.63 0.92
CA ILE A 89 4.97 -11.40 1.35
C ILE A 89 4.74 -10.37 0.26
N LEU A 90 4.15 -9.23 0.62
CA LEU A 90 4.01 -8.07 -0.25
C LEU A 90 5.04 -7.02 0.16
N ASP A 91 5.96 -6.72 -0.76
CA ASP A 91 6.92 -5.62 -0.63
C ASP A 91 6.69 -4.63 -1.77
N ILE A 92 6.01 -3.54 -1.46
CA ILE A 92 5.63 -2.49 -2.42
C ILE A 92 6.31 -1.18 -2.05
N TYR A 93 6.50 -0.29 -3.03
CA TYR A 93 6.99 1.06 -2.77
C TYR A 93 6.16 1.75 -1.71
N GLY A 94 6.82 2.31 -0.69
CA GLY A 94 6.18 3.17 0.30
C GLY A 94 5.82 4.54 -0.28
N PHE A 95 5.18 5.37 0.54
CA PHE A 95 4.80 6.73 0.17
C PHE A 95 6.04 7.57 -0.20
N GLU A 96 5.96 8.28 -1.33
CA GLU A 96 7.05 9.09 -1.87
C GLU A 96 6.69 10.58 -1.88
N SER A 97 7.59 11.41 -1.36
CA SER A 97 7.49 12.87 -1.43
C SER A 97 8.89 13.44 -1.62
N PHE A 98 9.16 13.88 -2.84
CA PHE A 98 10.42 14.49 -3.24
C PHE A 98 10.24 15.99 -3.50
N LYS A 99 11.34 16.69 -3.76
CA LYS A 99 11.30 18.10 -4.20
C LYS A 99 10.58 18.27 -5.55
N LYS A 100 10.64 17.29 -6.41
CA LYS A 100 9.91 17.21 -7.67
C LYS A 100 9.24 15.85 -7.77
N ASN A 101 7.91 15.84 -7.88
CA ASN A 101 7.12 14.64 -8.03
C ASN A 101 6.41 14.67 -9.39
N SER A 102 6.43 13.57 -10.09
CA SER A 102 5.87 13.39 -11.42
C SER A 102 4.81 12.30 -11.43
N PHE A 103 4.43 11.82 -12.60
CA PHE A 103 3.41 10.80 -12.84
C PHE A 103 3.69 9.49 -12.06
N GLU A 104 4.95 9.09 -11.92
CA GLU A 104 5.34 7.89 -11.18
C GLU A 104 4.96 7.99 -9.70
N GLN A 105 5.34 9.11 -9.04
CA GLN A 105 4.99 9.37 -7.65
C GLN A 105 3.48 9.50 -7.44
N PHE A 106 2.78 10.06 -8.43
CA PHE A 106 1.33 10.14 -8.44
C PHE A 106 0.69 8.74 -8.40
N CYS A 107 1.14 7.80 -9.22
CA CYS A 107 0.66 6.42 -9.21
C CYS A 107 1.06 5.67 -7.93
N ILE A 108 2.31 5.81 -7.48
CA ILE A 108 2.82 5.17 -6.26
C ILE A 108 2.02 5.64 -5.04
N ASN A 109 1.79 6.94 -4.90
CA ASN A 109 1.06 7.49 -3.77
C ASN A 109 -0.44 7.14 -3.80
N TYR A 110 -1.04 7.04 -4.99
CA TYR A 110 -2.40 6.49 -5.11
C TYR A 110 -2.47 5.03 -4.64
N ALA A 111 -1.49 4.18 -4.98
CA ALA A 111 -1.45 2.82 -4.46
C ALA A 111 -1.30 2.80 -2.93
N ASN A 112 -0.47 3.68 -2.37
CA ASN A 112 -0.32 3.81 -0.91
C ASN A 112 -1.60 4.29 -0.23
N GLU A 113 -2.40 5.16 -0.86
CA GLU A 113 -3.74 5.53 -0.33
C GLU A 113 -4.66 4.31 -0.25
N ARG A 114 -4.67 3.45 -1.25
CA ARG A 114 -5.46 2.21 -1.22
C ARG A 114 -4.97 1.22 -0.16
N LEU A 115 -3.67 1.06 -0.02
CA LEU A 115 -3.08 0.21 1.02
C LEU A 115 -3.34 0.77 2.41
N GLN A 116 -3.27 2.10 2.59
CA GLN A 116 -3.60 2.74 3.86
C GLN A 116 -5.07 2.54 4.23
N GLN A 117 -5.99 2.62 3.25
CA GLN A 117 -7.40 2.32 3.48
C GLN A 117 -7.60 0.87 3.92
N HIS A 118 -6.91 -0.07 3.28
CA HIS A 118 -6.95 -1.48 3.67
C HIS A 118 -6.43 -1.68 5.10
N PHE A 119 -5.30 -1.04 5.44
CA PHE A 119 -4.75 -1.04 6.79
C PHE A 119 -5.76 -0.48 7.81
N ASN A 120 -6.32 0.68 7.54
CA ASN A 120 -7.32 1.31 8.38
C ASN A 120 -8.52 0.38 8.60
N ARG A 121 -9.11 -0.15 7.53
CA ARG A 121 -10.24 -1.08 7.62
C ARG A 121 -9.90 -2.32 8.44
N HIS A 122 -8.73 -2.88 8.25
CA HIS A 122 -8.33 -4.08 8.97
C HIS A 122 -8.13 -3.80 10.47
N VAL A 123 -7.41 -2.75 10.82
CA VAL A 123 -7.09 -2.45 12.23
C VAL A 123 -8.30 -1.88 12.97
N PHE A 124 -9.04 -0.98 12.35
CA PHE A 124 -10.11 -0.22 12.99
C PHE A 124 -11.45 -0.95 12.99
N LYS A 125 -11.82 -1.49 11.86
CA LYS A 125 -13.10 -2.18 11.73
C LYS A 125 -13.16 -3.44 12.58
N LEU A 126 -12.07 -4.23 12.58
CA LEU A 126 -11.98 -5.42 13.43
C LEU A 126 -12.06 -5.07 14.92
N GLU A 127 -11.45 -3.95 15.32
CA GLU A 127 -11.53 -3.48 16.71
C GLU A 127 -12.94 -3.04 17.09
N GLN A 128 -13.61 -2.33 16.21
CA GLN A 128 -15.01 -1.92 16.41
C GLN A 128 -15.94 -3.13 16.48
N GLU A 129 -15.81 -4.06 15.55
CA GLU A 129 -16.57 -5.31 15.53
C GLU A 129 -16.34 -6.14 16.82
N GLU A 130 -15.10 -6.19 17.32
CA GLU A 130 -14.80 -6.88 18.58
C GLU A 130 -15.49 -6.22 19.77
N TYR A 131 -15.50 -4.88 19.85
CA TYR A 131 -16.22 -4.17 20.90
C TYR A 131 -17.73 -4.44 20.85
N GLU A 132 -18.32 -4.39 19.67
CA GLU A 132 -19.75 -4.65 19.47
C GLU A 132 -20.13 -6.09 19.86
N LEU A 133 -19.34 -7.08 19.46
CA LEU A 133 -19.56 -8.49 19.78
C LEU A 133 -19.43 -8.78 21.27
N ASP A 134 -18.56 -8.06 21.98
CA ASP A 134 -18.34 -8.27 23.41
C ASP A 134 -19.18 -7.32 24.30
N GLY A 135 -20.14 -6.59 23.70
CA GLY A 135 -21.10 -5.74 24.42
C GLY A 135 -20.48 -4.47 25.01
N ILE A 136 -19.42 -3.95 24.41
CA ILE A 136 -18.81 -2.69 24.81
C ILE A 136 -19.49 -1.54 24.06
N ASP A 137 -20.43 -0.88 24.73
CA ASP A 137 -21.16 0.24 24.15
C ASP A 137 -20.37 1.56 24.22
N GLY A 138 -20.55 2.39 23.18
CA GLY A 138 -20.17 3.81 23.19
C GLY A 138 -18.71 4.12 22.86
N VAL A 139 -17.89 3.14 22.52
CA VAL A 139 -16.52 3.38 22.05
C VAL A 139 -16.50 3.51 20.53
N LYS A 140 -16.87 4.69 20.02
CA LYS A 140 -16.55 5.02 18.63
C LYS A 140 -15.08 5.36 18.56
N VAL A 141 -14.32 4.55 17.86
CA VAL A 141 -12.93 4.87 17.54
C VAL A 141 -12.97 5.84 16.37
N ASP A 142 -12.69 7.12 16.63
CA ASP A 142 -12.51 8.10 15.58
C ASP A 142 -11.17 7.81 14.88
N PHE A 143 -11.24 7.48 13.61
CA PHE A 143 -10.06 7.37 12.76
C PHE A 143 -10.18 8.31 11.56
N ALA A 144 -9.06 8.83 11.11
CA ALA A 144 -9.02 9.62 9.89
C ALA A 144 -9.20 8.69 8.68
N ASP A 145 -10.40 8.68 8.10
CA ASP A 145 -10.63 7.97 6.83
C ASP A 145 -9.99 8.77 5.70
N ASN A 146 -9.26 8.08 4.83
CA ASN A 146 -8.69 8.65 3.61
C ASN A 146 -9.61 8.53 2.40
N GLN A 147 -10.89 8.26 2.60
CA GLN A 147 -11.88 8.09 1.52
C GLN A 147 -11.99 9.34 0.65
N GLU A 148 -11.92 10.55 1.22
CA GLU A 148 -11.95 11.79 0.47
C GLU A 148 -10.77 11.92 -0.53
N CYS A 149 -9.59 11.44 -0.15
CA CYS A 149 -8.43 11.41 -1.04
C CYS A 149 -8.63 10.36 -2.15
N LEU A 150 -9.15 9.19 -1.81
CA LEU A 150 -9.47 8.16 -2.81
C LEU A 150 -10.56 8.61 -3.78
N ASP A 151 -11.58 9.31 -3.31
CA ASP A 151 -12.62 9.88 -4.14
C ASP A 151 -12.04 10.93 -5.11
N LEU A 152 -11.08 11.72 -4.67
CA LEU A 152 -10.35 12.65 -5.55
C LEU A 152 -9.68 11.92 -6.72
N PHE A 153 -9.10 10.74 -6.50
CA PHE A 153 -8.49 9.95 -7.57
C PHE A 153 -9.51 9.26 -8.47
N GLU A 154 -10.57 8.67 -7.90
CA GLU A 154 -11.37 7.62 -8.53
C GLU A 154 -12.78 8.01 -8.93
N LYS A 155 -13.32 9.09 -8.39
CA LYS A 155 -14.73 9.48 -8.59
C LYS A 155 -15.00 9.80 -10.06
N LYS A 156 -15.88 9.03 -10.67
CA LYS A 156 -16.30 9.28 -12.05
C LYS A 156 -17.43 10.32 -12.09
N PRO A 157 -17.44 11.20 -13.08
CA PRO A 157 -16.48 11.44 -14.17
C PRO A 157 -15.32 12.39 -13.81
N ILE A 158 -15.32 13.02 -12.64
CA ILE A 158 -14.46 14.16 -12.27
C ILE A 158 -13.30 13.83 -11.34
N GLY A 159 -12.90 12.55 -11.19
CA GLY A 159 -11.68 12.20 -10.45
C GLY A 159 -10.43 12.42 -11.29
N LEU A 160 -9.26 12.55 -10.61
CA LEU A 160 -7.96 12.77 -11.25
C LEU A 160 -7.66 11.77 -12.37
N LEU A 161 -7.89 10.46 -12.12
CA LEU A 161 -7.66 9.41 -13.12
C LEU A 161 -8.62 9.52 -14.30
N SER A 162 -9.89 9.88 -14.06
CA SER A 162 -10.88 10.02 -15.13
C SER A 162 -10.60 11.21 -16.03
N LEU A 163 -10.21 12.35 -15.45
CA LEU A 163 -9.84 13.55 -16.20
C LEU A 163 -8.56 13.35 -17.02
N LEU A 164 -7.60 12.60 -16.47
CA LEU A 164 -6.37 12.26 -17.15
C LEU A 164 -6.61 11.32 -18.35
N ASP A 165 -7.50 10.35 -18.21
CA ASP A 165 -7.85 9.42 -19.29
C ASP A 165 -8.67 10.10 -20.40
N GLU A 166 -9.55 11.04 -20.06
CA GLU A 166 -10.32 11.79 -21.02
C GLU A 166 -9.44 12.64 -21.94
N ASP A 167 -8.39 13.28 -21.38
CA ASP A 167 -7.48 14.13 -22.15
C ASP A 167 -6.59 13.34 -23.12
N LEU A 168 -6.35 12.04 -22.88
CA LEU A 168 -5.61 11.21 -23.85
C LEU A 168 -6.29 11.07 -25.21
N HIS A 169 -7.61 11.22 -25.25
CA HIS A 169 -8.41 11.11 -26.48
C HIS A 169 -8.72 12.45 -27.11
N SER A 170 -8.28 13.57 -26.51
CA SER A 170 -8.50 14.91 -27.00
C SER A 170 -7.34 15.37 -27.87
N PRO A 171 -7.57 15.76 -29.16
CA PRO A 171 -6.48 16.13 -30.07
C PRO A 171 -5.72 17.41 -29.65
N ASP A 172 -6.36 18.29 -28.88
CA ASP A 172 -5.78 19.55 -28.42
C ASP A 172 -5.19 19.48 -27.00
N ALA A 173 -5.22 18.30 -26.37
CA ALA A 173 -4.75 18.13 -25.01
C ALA A 173 -3.22 18.22 -24.91
N ASN A 174 -2.77 18.98 -23.94
CA ASN A 174 -1.38 19.05 -23.52
C ASN A 174 -1.31 19.21 -22.00
N ASP A 175 -0.11 19.08 -21.42
CA ASP A 175 0.08 19.13 -19.96
C ASP A 175 -0.41 20.44 -19.33
N ALA A 176 -0.44 21.55 -20.05
CA ALA A 176 -0.95 22.82 -19.54
C ALA A 176 -2.50 22.84 -19.53
N THR A 177 -3.14 22.32 -20.59
CA THR A 177 -4.62 22.19 -20.65
C THR A 177 -5.09 21.19 -19.60
N LEU A 178 -4.40 20.06 -19.42
CA LEU A 178 -4.67 19.10 -18.36
C LEU A 178 -4.61 19.77 -16.97
N ALA A 179 -3.51 20.45 -16.64
CA ALA A 179 -3.36 21.11 -15.35
C ALA A 179 -4.46 22.15 -15.08
N ASN A 180 -4.89 22.90 -16.10
CA ASN A 180 -6.00 23.85 -15.99
C ASN A 180 -7.34 23.14 -15.79
N LYS A 181 -7.59 22.06 -16.53
CA LYS A 181 -8.80 21.23 -16.40
C LYS A 181 -8.91 20.62 -14.99
N LEU A 182 -7.81 20.08 -14.46
CA LEU A 182 -7.76 19.58 -13.08
C LEU A 182 -8.14 20.68 -12.07
N LYS A 183 -7.58 21.87 -12.20
CA LYS A 183 -7.87 23.01 -11.32
C LYS A 183 -9.32 23.47 -11.43
N GLN A 184 -9.88 23.50 -12.63
CA GLN A 184 -11.26 23.93 -12.84
C GLN A 184 -12.26 22.94 -12.25
N ASN A 185 -12.05 21.65 -12.42
CA ASN A 185 -13.00 20.63 -12.00
C ASN A 185 -12.86 20.19 -10.55
N LEU A 186 -11.63 20.25 -9.98
CA LEU A 186 -11.34 19.71 -8.65
C LEU A 186 -11.18 20.80 -7.59
N ASN A 187 -11.20 22.09 -7.98
CA ASN A 187 -11.15 23.18 -7.03
C ASN A 187 -12.38 23.15 -6.10
N GLY A 188 -12.12 23.01 -4.80
CA GLY A 188 -13.18 22.83 -3.80
C GLY A 188 -13.29 21.40 -3.24
N MET A 189 -12.61 20.40 -3.82
CA MET A 189 -12.46 19.10 -3.18
C MET A 189 -11.43 19.18 -2.02
N ALA A 190 -11.76 18.58 -0.89
CA ALA A 190 -11.02 18.75 0.36
C ALA A 190 -9.53 18.37 0.29
N CYS A 191 -9.17 17.43 -0.57
CA CYS A 191 -7.80 16.93 -0.72
C CYS A 191 -7.06 17.54 -1.91
N PHE A 192 -7.71 18.40 -2.74
CA PHE A 192 -7.08 19.00 -3.92
C PHE A 192 -6.66 20.45 -3.66
N LYS A 193 -5.52 20.83 -4.19
CA LYS A 193 -5.00 22.20 -4.15
C LYS A 193 -4.42 22.59 -5.50
N GLY A 194 -5.04 23.55 -6.15
CA GLY A 194 -4.46 24.17 -7.34
C GLY A 194 -3.23 25.02 -6.97
N ASP A 195 -2.14 24.88 -7.73
CA ASP A 195 -0.94 25.73 -7.58
C ASP A 195 -0.59 26.43 -8.89
N LYS A 196 0.46 27.21 -8.93
CA LYS A 196 0.85 28.00 -10.11
C LYS A 196 1.33 27.12 -11.25
N GLY A 197 1.09 27.55 -12.49
CA GLY A 197 1.55 26.89 -13.69
C GLY A 197 0.95 25.48 -13.85
N ARG A 198 1.78 24.47 -14.07
CA ARG A 198 1.38 23.06 -14.26
C ARG A 198 1.39 22.23 -12.97
N VAL A 199 1.57 22.88 -11.82
CA VAL A 199 1.66 22.19 -10.53
C VAL A 199 0.27 22.10 -9.89
N PHE A 200 -0.02 20.98 -9.26
CA PHE A 200 -1.17 20.78 -8.38
C PHE A 200 -0.77 19.99 -7.13
N GLY A 201 -1.46 20.21 -6.04
CA GLY A 201 -1.23 19.55 -4.78
C GLY A 201 -2.32 18.52 -4.46
N VAL A 202 -1.93 17.44 -3.84
CA VAL A 202 -2.84 16.45 -3.24
C VAL A 202 -2.48 16.29 -1.77
N ARG A 203 -3.48 16.40 -0.91
CA ARG A 203 -3.33 16.12 0.52
C ARG A 203 -3.60 14.65 0.77
N HIS A 204 -2.52 13.88 0.88
CA HIS A 204 -2.51 12.46 1.22
C HIS A 204 -2.56 12.22 2.73
N PHE A 205 -2.79 10.97 3.14
CA PHE A 205 -2.72 10.55 4.56
C PHE A 205 -1.36 10.90 5.20
N ALA A 206 -0.27 10.79 4.44
CA ALA A 206 1.10 11.06 4.90
C ALA A 206 1.50 12.55 4.82
N GLY A 207 0.70 13.39 4.17
CA GLY A 207 0.94 14.82 4.01
C GLY A 207 0.64 15.36 2.62
N GLU A 208 0.82 16.65 2.41
CA GLU A 208 0.63 17.31 1.11
C GLU A 208 1.81 17.04 0.18
N VAL A 209 1.52 16.63 -1.06
CA VAL A 209 2.49 16.42 -2.12
C VAL A 209 2.14 17.29 -3.31
N LEU A 210 3.12 18.02 -3.83
CA LEU A 210 3.00 18.81 -5.06
C LEU A 210 3.48 17.98 -6.24
N TYR A 211 2.64 17.87 -7.28
CA TYR A 211 2.90 17.15 -8.52
C TYR A 211 3.07 18.12 -9.67
N ASP A 212 4.13 17.92 -10.46
CA ASP A 212 4.35 18.64 -11.72
C ASP A 212 3.73 17.82 -12.86
N ALA A 213 2.68 18.36 -13.48
CA ALA A 213 1.94 17.70 -14.57
C ALA A 213 2.75 17.57 -15.87
N ASN A 214 3.98 18.04 -15.94
CA ASN A 214 4.82 17.85 -17.11
C ASN A 214 4.98 16.37 -17.47
N ASP A 215 4.80 16.05 -18.74
CA ASP A 215 4.85 14.70 -19.30
C ASP A 215 3.79 13.71 -18.75
N PHE A 216 2.75 14.18 -18.04
CA PHE A 216 1.69 13.30 -17.51
C PHE A 216 0.94 12.59 -18.63
N LEU A 217 0.52 13.33 -19.66
CA LEU A 217 -0.18 12.74 -20.81
C LEU A 217 0.71 11.77 -21.56
N LYS A 218 1.97 12.16 -21.83
CA LYS A 218 2.95 11.30 -22.53
C LYS A 218 3.24 10.01 -21.74
N LYS A 219 3.39 10.09 -20.41
CA LYS A 219 3.66 8.95 -19.54
C LYS A 219 2.42 8.06 -19.33
N ASN A 220 1.23 8.65 -19.43
CA ASN A 220 -0.02 7.89 -19.33
C ASN A 220 -0.39 7.18 -20.63
N GLN A 221 0.20 7.59 -21.75
CA GLN A 221 0.00 6.95 -23.05
C GLN A 221 0.79 5.64 -23.13
N ASP A 222 0.12 4.56 -23.52
CA ASP A 222 0.70 3.21 -23.65
C ASP A 222 0.25 2.53 -24.94
N SER A 223 0.12 3.30 -26.01
CA SER A 223 -0.23 2.78 -27.33
C SER A 223 1.02 2.57 -28.18
N LEU A 224 1.16 1.36 -28.75
CA LEU A 224 2.15 1.06 -29.76
C LEU A 224 1.52 1.21 -31.14
N ASN A 225 2.26 1.80 -32.10
CA ASN A 225 1.77 1.94 -33.47
C ASN A 225 1.49 0.58 -34.12
N PRO A 226 0.38 0.43 -34.88
CA PRO A 226 0.04 -0.81 -35.54
C PRO A 226 1.17 -1.36 -36.43
N GLU A 227 1.90 -0.49 -37.13
CA GLU A 227 3.04 -0.86 -37.98
C GLU A 227 4.16 -1.53 -37.18
N LEU A 228 4.41 -1.07 -35.94
CA LEU A 228 5.40 -1.70 -35.09
C LEU A 228 4.94 -3.07 -34.60
N ILE A 229 3.63 -3.24 -34.31
CA ILE A 229 3.06 -4.53 -33.92
C ILE A 229 3.16 -5.51 -35.09
N GLU A 230 2.83 -5.07 -36.32
CA GLU A 230 2.96 -5.85 -37.54
C GLU A 230 4.41 -6.27 -37.78
N LEU A 231 5.35 -5.35 -37.68
CA LEU A 231 6.78 -5.60 -37.83
C LEU A 231 7.28 -6.64 -36.82
N LEU A 232 6.93 -6.46 -35.54
CA LEU A 232 7.32 -7.40 -34.50
C LEU A 232 6.68 -8.78 -34.67
N SER A 233 5.44 -8.85 -35.15
CA SER A 233 4.75 -10.12 -35.38
C SER A 233 5.34 -10.94 -36.54
N SER A 234 5.93 -10.26 -37.51
CA SER A 234 6.58 -10.84 -38.70
C SER A 234 8.10 -11.03 -38.58
N CYS A 235 8.73 -10.53 -37.51
CA CYS A 235 10.17 -10.63 -37.33
C CYS A 235 10.64 -12.05 -37.00
N ASN A 236 11.94 -12.31 -37.22
CA ASN A 236 12.57 -13.61 -36.97
C ASN A 236 12.99 -13.78 -35.48
N GLY A 237 12.88 -12.72 -34.66
CA GLY A 237 13.20 -12.77 -33.24
C GLY A 237 12.10 -13.46 -32.44
N GLN A 238 12.40 -14.58 -31.80
CA GLN A 238 11.41 -15.39 -31.07
C GLN A 238 10.64 -14.61 -29.99
N LEU A 239 11.36 -13.84 -29.14
CA LEU A 239 10.72 -13.10 -28.06
C LEU A 239 9.93 -11.89 -28.57
N PRO A 240 10.47 -11.00 -29.44
CA PRO A 240 9.69 -9.90 -29.99
C PRO A 240 8.43 -10.36 -30.72
N GLN A 241 8.51 -11.44 -31.49
CA GLN A 241 7.35 -12.04 -32.17
C GLN A 241 6.31 -12.56 -31.15
N LEU A 242 6.74 -13.29 -30.14
CA LEU A 242 5.86 -13.76 -29.05
C LEU A 242 5.13 -12.61 -28.36
N PHE A 243 5.83 -11.51 -28.09
CA PHE A 243 5.25 -10.33 -27.42
C PHE A 243 4.18 -9.66 -28.29
N ALA A 244 4.45 -9.51 -29.58
CA ALA A 244 3.48 -8.93 -30.51
C ALA A 244 2.24 -9.82 -30.66
N ILE A 245 2.40 -11.14 -30.80
CA ILE A 245 1.30 -12.10 -30.88
C ILE A 245 0.45 -12.08 -29.58
N LYS A 246 1.10 -12.03 -28.41
CA LYS A 246 0.40 -11.93 -27.12
C LYS A 246 -0.45 -10.66 -27.05
N MET A 247 0.09 -9.52 -27.52
CA MET A 247 -0.63 -8.26 -27.60
C MET A 247 -1.83 -8.34 -28.57
N LEU A 248 -1.65 -8.90 -29.78
CA LEU A 248 -2.72 -9.06 -30.75
C LEU A 248 -3.85 -9.97 -30.21
N ASN A 249 -3.52 -11.05 -29.52
CA ASN A 249 -4.52 -11.92 -28.91
C ASN A 249 -5.34 -11.21 -27.80
N GLN A 250 -4.70 -10.32 -27.05
CA GLN A 250 -5.39 -9.49 -26.03
C GLN A 250 -6.32 -8.44 -26.67
N THR A 251 -6.06 -7.99 -27.90
CA THR A 251 -6.97 -7.08 -28.62
C THR A 251 -8.22 -7.77 -29.14
N LEU A 252 -8.21 -9.08 -29.31
CA LEU A 252 -9.35 -9.88 -29.75
C LEU A 252 -10.30 -10.23 -28.61
N GLU A 253 -9.87 -10.09 -27.36
CA GLU A 253 -10.73 -10.26 -26.18
C GLU A 253 -11.74 -9.10 -26.07
N PRO A 254 -12.98 -9.35 -25.63
CA PRO A 254 -13.96 -8.26 -25.50
C PRO A 254 -13.48 -7.17 -24.54
N ALA A 255 -13.75 -5.89 -24.88
CA ALA A 255 -13.30 -4.67 -24.19
C ALA A 255 -13.69 -4.58 -22.68
N THR A 256 -14.34 -5.59 -22.13
CA THR A 256 -14.68 -5.72 -20.71
C THR A 256 -13.51 -6.26 -19.86
N SER A 257 -12.42 -6.75 -20.49
CA SER A 257 -11.24 -7.19 -19.74
C SER A 257 -10.44 -6.00 -19.26
N LEU A 258 -10.02 -6.03 -17.98
CA LEU A 258 -9.18 -5.02 -17.33
C LEU A 258 -7.78 -4.87 -17.98
N ASP A 259 -7.44 -5.71 -18.92
CA ASP A 259 -6.15 -5.80 -19.61
C ASP A 259 -6.25 -5.44 -21.13
N SER A 260 -7.24 -4.62 -21.54
CA SER A 260 -7.35 -4.15 -22.93
C SER A 260 -6.10 -3.34 -23.33
N PRO A 261 -5.47 -3.62 -24.48
CA PRO A 261 -4.24 -2.96 -24.91
C PRO A 261 -4.37 -1.47 -25.19
N ASN A 262 -5.60 -0.98 -25.44
CA ASN A 262 -5.88 0.44 -25.71
C ASN A 262 -6.13 1.26 -24.43
N GLN A 263 -5.92 0.68 -23.25
CA GLN A 263 -6.08 1.42 -22.00
C GLN A 263 -4.82 2.23 -21.68
N SER A 264 -5.02 3.36 -20.99
CA SER A 264 -3.96 4.17 -20.41
C SER A 264 -3.14 3.42 -19.36
N VAL A 265 -1.92 3.91 -19.07
CA VAL A 265 -1.09 3.38 -17.98
C VAL A 265 -1.81 3.47 -16.65
N SER A 266 -2.46 4.61 -16.35
CA SER A 266 -3.22 4.81 -15.11
C SER A 266 -4.41 3.84 -14.99
N ALA A 267 -5.13 3.56 -16.08
CA ALA A 267 -6.23 2.61 -16.07
C ALA A 267 -5.75 1.17 -15.84
N LYS A 268 -4.68 0.74 -16.53
CA LYS A 268 -4.03 -0.57 -16.30
C LYS A 268 -3.50 -0.70 -14.86
N PHE A 269 -2.86 0.36 -14.36
CA PHE A 269 -2.35 0.41 -12.99
C PHE A 269 -3.47 0.27 -11.97
N LYS A 270 -4.56 1.04 -12.13
CA LYS A 270 -5.76 0.94 -11.29
C LYS A 270 -6.35 -0.48 -11.30
N GLY A 271 -6.44 -1.11 -12.48
CA GLY A 271 -6.94 -2.47 -12.63
C GLY A 271 -6.07 -3.51 -11.89
N LYS A 272 -4.74 -3.44 -12.05
CA LYS A 272 -3.79 -4.31 -11.34
C LYS A 272 -3.85 -4.09 -9.83
N LEU A 273 -3.92 -2.84 -9.37
CA LEU A 273 -4.07 -2.50 -7.95
C LEU A 273 -5.38 -3.06 -7.38
N PHE A 274 -6.48 -2.96 -8.11
CA PHE A 274 -7.76 -3.52 -7.68
C PHE A 274 -7.71 -5.04 -7.52
N LYS A 275 -7.10 -5.77 -8.47
CA LYS A 275 -6.88 -7.21 -8.36
C LYS A 275 -6.04 -7.56 -7.12
N LEU A 276 -4.98 -6.79 -6.85
CA LEU A 276 -4.15 -6.95 -5.64
C LEU A 276 -4.97 -6.75 -4.36
N MET A 277 -5.77 -5.69 -4.29
CA MET A 277 -6.61 -5.41 -3.13
C MET A 277 -7.63 -6.53 -2.87
N GLN A 278 -8.28 -7.04 -3.92
CA GLN A 278 -9.18 -8.19 -3.80
C GLN A 278 -8.48 -9.45 -3.29
N GLN A 279 -7.22 -9.65 -3.67
CA GLN A 279 -6.43 -10.78 -3.16
C GLN A 279 -6.09 -10.59 -1.68
N LEU A 280 -5.69 -9.40 -1.26
CA LEU A 280 -5.40 -9.08 0.14
C LEU A 280 -6.64 -9.24 1.04
N GLU A 281 -7.82 -8.83 0.57
CA GLU A 281 -9.09 -8.96 1.30
C GLU A 281 -9.47 -10.43 1.59
N LYS A 282 -8.98 -11.38 0.80
CA LYS A 282 -9.21 -12.82 0.99
C LYS A 282 -8.21 -13.47 1.95
N THR A 283 -7.23 -12.73 2.41
CA THR A 283 -6.16 -13.24 3.29
C THR A 283 -6.26 -12.65 4.69
N LYS A 284 -5.52 -13.23 5.64
CA LYS A 284 -5.32 -12.64 6.96
C LYS A 284 -4.04 -11.79 6.90
N PRO A 285 -4.14 -10.46 6.82
CA PRO A 285 -2.98 -9.60 6.67
C PRO A 285 -2.23 -9.42 7.99
N HIS A 286 -0.91 -9.30 7.88
CA HIS A 286 0.01 -8.90 8.93
C HIS A 286 0.86 -7.75 8.41
N PHE A 287 0.85 -6.62 9.10
CA PHE A 287 1.57 -5.42 8.69
C PHE A 287 2.91 -5.31 9.41
N ILE A 288 3.99 -5.16 8.63
CA ILE A 288 5.36 -5.01 9.15
C ILE A 288 5.85 -3.64 8.71
N CYS A 289 6.05 -2.74 9.69
CA CYS A 289 6.57 -1.41 9.47
C CYS A 289 8.04 -1.34 9.91
N CYS A 290 8.93 -1.03 8.97
CA CYS A 290 10.36 -0.89 9.25
C CYS A 290 10.74 0.58 9.33
N ILE A 291 11.32 1.00 10.46
CA ILE A 291 11.75 2.37 10.68
C ILE A 291 13.27 2.41 10.84
N LYS A 292 13.95 3.17 9.97
CA LYS A 292 15.39 3.42 10.06
C LYS A 292 15.66 4.53 11.05
N PRO A 293 16.46 4.31 12.11
CA PRO A 293 16.74 5.35 13.12
C PRO A 293 17.63 6.47 12.58
N ASN A 294 18.49 6.19 11.59
CA ASN A 294 19.35 7.18 10.93
C ASN A 294 19.74 6.72 9.53
N ARG A 295 20.21 7.66 8.68
CA ARG A 295 20.63 7.38 7.29
C ARG A 295 21.93 6.59 7.18
N LYS A 296 22.79 6.71 8.20
CA LYS A 296 24.14 6.10 8.21
C LYS A 296 24.17 4.69 8.79
N GLN A 297 23.06 4.19 9.30
CA GLN A 297 22.94 2.88 9.95
C GLN A 297 23.92 2.71 11.13
N LEU A 298 24.23 3.81 11.85
CA LEU A 298 25.11 3.79 13.00
C LEU A 298 24.34 3.45 14.27
N PRO A 299 24.86 2.58 15.14
CA PRO A 299 24.24 2.27 16.42
C PRO A 299 24.30 3.50 17.35
N GLY A 300 23.26 3.66 18.17
CA GLY A 300 23.16 4.77 19.13
C GLY A 300 22.87 6.14 18.53
N MET A 301 22.67 6.24 17.21
CA MET A 301 22.33 7.47 16.51
C MET A 301 20.85 7.50 16.14
N TYR A 302 20.17 8.62 16.43
CA TYR A 302 18.76 8.83 16.14
C TYR A 302 18.56 10.17 15.43
N GLU A 303 17.91 10.15 14.26
CA GLU A 303 17.54 11.33 13.48
C GLU A 303 16.03 11.55 13.61
N GLU A 304 15.61 12.49 14.43
CA GLU A 304 14.20 12.74 14.78
C GLU A 304 13.34 13.04 13.53
N ASP A 305 13.80 13.92 12.65
CA ASP A 305 13.08 14.29 11.43
C ASP A 305 12.86 13.10 10.51
N LEU A 306 13.89 12.27 10.32
CA LEU A 306 13.81 11.08 9.50
C LEU A 306 12.80 10.07 10.05
N VAL A 307 12.85 9.81 11.35
CA VAL A 307 11.95 8.86 12.01
C VAL A 307 10.52 9.40 12.02
N SER A 308 10.32 10.67 12.34
CA SER A 308 9.00 11.33 12.33
C SER A 308 8.36 11.25 10.93
N GLN A 309 9.13 11.50 9.87
CA GLN A 309 8.66 11.35 8.50
C GLN A 309 8.24 9.91 8.18
N GLN A 310 9.07 8.92 8.52
CA GLN A 310 8.76 7.51 8.28
C GLN A 310 7.50 7.06 9.04
N LEU A 311 7.32 7.47 10.29
CA LEU A 311 6.13 7.18 11.08
C LEU A 311 4.85 7.76 10.46
N ARG A 312 4.93 8.96 9.86
CA ARG A 312 3.80 9.53 9.11
C ARG A 312 3.52 8.75 7.83
N CYS A 313 4.57 8.45 7.05
CA CYS A 313 4.45 7.75 5.77
C CYS A 313 3.97 6.30 5.92
N SER A 314 4.19 5.66 7.06
CA SER A 314 3.74 4.28 7.35
C SER A 314 2.35 4.19 7.96
N GLY A 315 1.68 5.31 8.25
CA GLY A 315 0.36 5.34 8.90
C GLY A 315 0.35 4.88 10.37
N VAL A 316 1.51 4.59 10.95
CA VAL A 316 1.63 4.10 12.35
C VAL A 316 1.14 5.12 13.35
N LEU A 317 1.27 6.43 13.05
CA LEU A 317 0.81 7.48 13.96
C LEU A 317 -0.71 7.41 14.19
N GLU A 318 -1.48 7.07 13.18
CA GLU A 318 -2.94 6.91 13.30
C GLU A 318 -3.28 5.69 14.16
N ALA A 319 -2.58 4.57 13.97
CA ALA A 319 -2.73 3.39 14.82
C ALA A 319 -2.42 3.70 16.29
N VAL A 320 -1.37 4.49 16.57
CA VAL A 320 -1.02 4.92 17.95
C VAL A 320 -2.08 5.85 18.53
N ARG A 321 -2.61 6.82 17.76
CA ARG A 321 -3.69 7.69 18.22
C ARG A 321 -4.92 6.90 18.62
N MET A 322 -5.31 5.95 17.81
CA MET A 322 -6.44 5.09 18.07
C MET A 322 -6.22 4.22 19.30
N SER A 323 -5.08 3.56 19.38
CA SER A 323 -4.73 2.74 20.55
C SER A 323 -4.80 3.56 21.85
N ARG A 324 -4.45 4.85 21.81
CA ARG A 324 -4.59 5.76 22.97
C ARG A 324 -6.02 6.15 23.28
N SER A 325 -6.89 6.24 22.29
CA SER A 325 -8.29 6.63 22.47
C SER A 325 -9.18 5.48 22.91
N GLY A 326 -8.80 4.24 22.58
CA GLY A 326 -9.55 3.01 22.88
C GLY A 326 -9.06 2.27 24.12
N TYR A 327 -9.27 0.93 24.12
CA TYR A 327 -8.85 -0.01 25.15
C TYR A 327 -7.85 -1.02 24.55
N PRO A 328 -6.58 -0.65 24.42
CA PRO A 328 -5.59 -1.45 23.68
C PRO A 328 -5.19 -2.75 24.36
N THR A 329 -5.38 -2.85 25.68
CA THR A 329 -5.04 -4.04 26.46
C THR A 329 -6.30 -4.81 26.77
N ARG A 330 -6.31 -6.10 26.47
CA ARG A 330 -7.44 -7.01 26.66
C ARG A 330 -6.96 -8.27 27.34
N MET A 331 -7.79 -8.79 28.24
CA MET A 331 -7.56 -10.07 28.91
C MET A 331 -8.90 -10.77 29.07
N THR A 332 -8.93 -12.09 28.88
CA THR A 332 -10.10 -12.87 29.24
C THR A 332 -10.35 -12.80 30.75
N HIS A 333 -11.60 -13.00 31.19
CA HIS A 333 -11.92 -13.02 32.62
C HIS A 333 -11.07 -14.04 33.36
N GLN A 334 -10.83 -15.21 32.74
CA GLN A 334 -10.00 -16.26 33.30
C GLN A 334 -8.54 -15.82 33.48
N GLU A 335 -7.93 -15.31 32.43
CA GLU A 335 -6.53 -14.83 32.48
C GLU A 335 -6.33 -13.73 33.53
N PHE A 336 -7.31 -12.81 33.65
CA PHE A 336 -7.27 -11.76 34.64
C PHE A 336 -7.43 -12.31 36.07
N ALA A 337 -8.37 -13.19 36.28
CA ALA A 337 -8.59 -13.84 37.57
C ALA A 337 -7.38 -14.66 38.01
N ASP A 338 -6.79 -15.46 37.13
CA ASP A 338 -5.57 -16.25 37.39
C ASP A 338 -4.38 -15.36 37.78
N ARG A 339 -4.26 -14.20 37.08
CA ARG A 339 -3.12 -13.31 37.30
C ARG A 339 -3.25 -12.40 38.52
N TYR A 340 -4.45 -11.92 38.82
CA TYR A 340 -4.69 -10.89 39.82
C TYR A 340 -5.61 -11.34 40.98
N GLY A 341 -6.25 -12.51 40.87
CA GLY A 341 -7.23 -12.99 41.88
C GLY A 341 -6.64 -13.13 43.28
N PHE A 342 -5.35 -13.53 43.41
CA PHE A 342 -4.68 -13.64 44.72
C PHE A 342 -4.48 -12.27 45.41
N LEU A 343 -4.72 -11.14 44.74
CA LEU A 343 -4.69 -9.81 45.33
C LEU A 343 -5.91 -9.51 46.22
N LEU A 344 -6.98 -10.33 46.14
CA LEU A 344 -8.15 -10.18 47.00
C LEU A 344 -7.79 -10.52 48.46
N LEU A 345 -8.08 -9.59 49.36
CA LEU A 345 -7.79 -9.70 50.77
C LEU A 345 -8.76 -10.69 51.49
N GLN A 346 -9.90 -10.97 50.87
CA GLN A 346 -10.88 -11.92 51.36
C GLN A 346 -11.06 -13.03 50.33
N THR A 347 -11.05 -14.26 50.76
CA THR A 347 -11.41 -15.40 49.91
C THR A 347 -12.88 -15.29 49.57
N ASN A 348 -13.21 -14.78 48.38
CA ASN A 348 -14.56 -14.87 47.86
C ASN A 348 -14.87 -16.36 47.61
N GLU A 349 -16.02 -16.82 48.06
CA GLU A 349 -16.54 -18.19 47.82
C GLU A 349 -16.84 -18.42 46.32
N SER A 350 -16.88 -17.37 45.54
CA SER A 350 -17.13 -17.45 44.09
C SER A 350 -15.87 -17.85 43.33
N GLN A 351 -15.93 -18.97 42.62
CA GLN A 351 -14.91 -19.42 41.68
C GLN A 351 -15.11 -18.83 40.26
N ASP A 352 -16.14 -17.99 40.05
CA ASP A 352 -16.46 -17.40 38.80
C ASP A 352 -15.41 -16.32 38.42
N PRO A 353 -14.70 -16.46 37.29
CA PRO A 353 -13.64 -15.56 36.87
C PRO A 353 -14.09 -14.09 36.70
N LEU A 354 -15.34 -13.86 36.24
CA LEU A 354 -15.91 -12.53 36.12
C LEU A 354 -16.08 -11.87 37.50
N SER A 355 -16.65 -12.60 38.44
CA SER A 355 -16.86 -12.12 39.81
C SER A 355 -15.55 -11.77 40.50
N ILE A 356 -14.51 -12.61 40.33
CA ILE A 356 -13.15 -12.35 40.82
C ILE A 356 -12.59 -11.07 40.19
N SER A 357 -12.71 -10.93 38.86
CA SER A 357 -12.21 -9.79 38.14
C SER A 357 -12.84 -8.46 38.60
N VAL A 358 -14.16 -8.45 38.76
CA VAL A 358 -14.92 -7.29 39.28
C VAL A 358 -14.51 -6.96 40.73
N ALA A 359 -14.31 -7.97 41.57
CA ALA A 359 -13.88 -7.77 42.94
C ALA A 359 -12.49 -7.14 43.04
N VAL A 360 -11.54 -7.60 42.21
CA VAL A 360 -10.18 -7.01 42.11
C VAL A 360 -10.25 -5.55 41.71
N LEU A 361 -11.01 -5.23 40.64
CA LEU A 361 -11.13 -3.86 40.13
C LEU A 361 -11.74 -2.90 41.15
N LYS A 362 -12.76 -3.38 41.91
CA LYS A 362 -13.40 -2.63 43.01
C LYS A 362 -12.44 -2.43 44.18
N GLN A 363 -11.75 -3.50 44.63
CA GLN A 363 -10.83 -3.42 45.76
C GLN A 363 -9.70 -2.38 45.55
N PHE A 364 -9.23 -2.25 44.31
CA PHE A 364 -8.20 -1.27 44.00
C PHE A 364 -8.75 0.09 43.58
N ASN A 365 -10.06 0.33 43.70
CA ASN A 365 -10.74 1.58 43.37
C ASN A 365 -10.40 2.06 41.96
N ILE A 366 -10.36 1.15 41.00
CA ILE A 366 -10.10 1.50 39.60
C ILE A 366 -11.28 2.29 39.05
N LEU A 367 -11.00 3.47 38.47
CA LEU A 367 -12.04 4.35 37.95
C LEU A 367 -12.80 3.68 36.79
N PRO A 368 -14.14 3.74 36.73
CA PRO A 368 -14.95 3.08 35.70
C PRO A 368 -14.57 3.50 34.28
N GLY A 369 -14.03 4.71 34.06
CA GLY A 369 -13.57 5.17 32.74
C GLY A 369 -12.24 4.55 32.27
N MET A 370 -11.52 3.82 33.15
CA MET A 370 -10.23 3.22 32.84
C MET A 370 -10.35 1.78 32.32
N TYR A 371 -11.51 1.17 32.45
CA TYR A 371 -11.76 -0.20 32.00
C TYR A 371 -13.20 -0.36 31.51
N GLN A 372 -13.44 -1.40 30.74
CA GLN A 372 -14.75 -1.90 30.37
C GLN A 372 -14.80 -3.41 30.60
N ILE A 373 -15.97 -3.90 30.92
CA ILE A 373 -16.23 -5.31 31.14
C ILE A 373 -17.10 -5.82 30.00
N GLY A 374 -16.50 -6.61 29.12
CA GLY A 374 -17.23 -7.28 28.05
C GLY A 374 -17.77 -8.63 28.47
N TYR A 375 -18.52 -9.30 27.60
CA TYR A 375 -19.05 -10.64 27.85
C TYR A 375 -17.94 -11.68 28.03
N THR A 376 -16.86 -11.58 27.29
CA THR A 376 -15.77 -12.57 27.27
C THR A 376 -14.47 -12.04 27.85
N LYS A 377 -14.23 -10.72 27.78
CA LYS A 377 -12.96 -10.09 28.11
C LYS A 377 -13.13 -8.82 28.94
N LEU A 378 -12.04 -8.45 29.58
CA LEU A 378 -11.82 -7.12 30.17
C LEU A 378 -10.99 -6.27 29.23
N TYR A 379 -11.35 -5.01 29.10
CA TYR A 379 -10.75 -4.01 28.24
C TYR A 379 -10.16 -2.89 29.07
N PHE A 380 -8.89 -2.55 28.87
CA PHE A 380 -8.16 -1.61 29.71
C PHE A 380 -7.57 -0.46 28.89
N ARG A 381 -7.68 0.76 29.41
CA ARG A 381 -6.95 1.90 28.89
C ARG A 381 -5.46 1.77 29.14
N ILE A 382 -4.66 2.49 28.31
CA ILE A 382 -3.20 2.53 28.43
C ILE A 382 -2.79 2.87 29.88
N GLY A 383 -1.81 2.12 30.39
CA GLY A 383 -1.20 2.35 31.70
C GLY A 383 -1.87 1.61 32.84
N LEU A 384 -3.14 1.18 32.74
CA LEU A 384 -3.84 0.52 33.84
C LEU A 384 -3.20 -0.81 34.26
N ILE A 385 -2.79 -1.62 33.28
CA ILE A 385 -2.10 -2.89 33.56
C ILE A 385 -0.79 -2.64 34.31
N GLY A 386 -0.06 -1.59 33.98
CA GLY A 386 1.14 -1.19 34.74
C GLY A 386 0.85 -0.93 36.22
N VAL A 387 -0.23 -0.22 36.51
CA VAL A 387 -0.67 0.03 37.90
C VAL A 387 -1.01 -1.26 38.62
N LEU A 388 -1.73 -2.18 37.96
CA LEU A 388 -2.05 -3.48 38.55
C LEU A 388 -0.80 -4.36 38.76
N GLU A 389 0.15 -4.35 37.84
CA GLU A 389 1.42 -5.05 37.99
C GLU A 389 2.27 -4.49 39.15
N ASP A 390 2.32 -3.19 39.32
CA ASP A 390 3.03 -2.58 40.44
C ASP A 390 2.37 -2.97 41.78
N ARG A 391 1.05 -2.98 41.85
CA ARG A 391 0.31 -3.51 43.02
C ARG A 391 0.62 -4.98 43.24
N ARG A 392 0.61 -5.77 42.18
CA ARG A 392 0.96 -7.19 42.25
C ARG A 392 2.36 -7.39 42.83
N LYS A 393 3.35 -6.65 42.35
CA LYS A 393 4.74 -6.69 42.87
C LYS A 393 4.80 -6.32 44.36
N GLN A 394 4.10 -5.25 44.79
CA GLN A 394 4.05 -4.80 46.19
C GLN A 394 3.50 -5.89 47.12
N VAL A 395 2.37 -6.52 46.73
CA VAL A 395 1.75 -7.58 47.53
C VAL A 395 2.68 -8.81 47.63
N LEU A 396 3.28 -9.21 46.51
CA LEU A 396 4.21 -10.36 46.49
C LEU A 396 5.46 -10.06 47.35
N GLN A 397 6.07 -8.87 47.22
CA GLN A 397 7.20 -8.48 48.04
C GLN A 397 6.86 -8.47 49.55
N THR A 398 5.72 -7.90 49.89
CA THR A 398 5.24 -7.89 51.30
C THR A 398 4.99 -9.30 51.80
N GLY A 399 4.37 -10.14 50.99
CA GLY A 399 4.15 -11.55 51.32
C GLY A 399 5.43 -12.33 51.55
N VAL A 400 6.40 -12.21 50.65
CA VAL A 400 7.72 -12.84 50.77
C VAL A 400 8.45 -12.36 52.03
N THR A 401 8.46 -11.04 52.27
CA THR A 401 9.09 -10.45 53.45
C THR A 401 8.46 -10.98 54.74
N LYS A 402 7.12 -11.04 54.82
CA LYS A 402 6.41 -11.61 55.99
C LYS A 402 6.72 -13.08 56.16
N THR A 403 6.73 -13.87 55.09
CA THR A 403 7.04 -15.32 55.17
C THR A 403 8.46 -15.55 55.66
N ILE A 404 9.44 -14.77 55.12
CA ILE A 404 10.82 -14.83 55.59
C ILE A 404 10.92 -14.43 57.07
N ALA A 405 10.25 -13.35 57.49
CA ALA A 405 10.24 -12.90 58.86
C ALA A 405 9.63 -13.97 59.78
N CYS A 406 8.48 -14.58 59.42
CA CYS A 406 7.89 -15.68 60.15
C CYS A 406 8.82 -16.90 60.24
N PHE A 407 9.47 -17.25 59.14
CA PHE A 407 10.39 -18.38 59.12
C PHE A 407 11.61 -18.13 60.02
N LEU A 408 12.19 -16.93 59.93
CA LEU A 408 13.31 -16.53 60.81
C LEU A 408 12.87 -16.51 62.28
N THR A 409 11.69 -16.01 62.60
CA THR A 409 11.14 -16.04 63.97
C THR A 409 10.95 -17.48 64.44
N PHE A 410 10.39 -18.34 63.59
CA PHE A 410 10.23 -19.75 63.91
C PHE A 410 11.57 -20.43 64.20
N MET A 411 12.59 -20.19 63.38
CA MET A 411 13.96 -20.73 63.57
C MET A 411 14.63 -20.22 64.84
N LEU A 412 14.34 -18.97 65.25
CA LEU A 412 14.89 -18.38 66.49
C LEU A 412 14.24 -18.97 67.75
N PHE A 413 12.91 -19.23 67.68
CA PHE A 413 12.18 -19.73 68.86
C PHE A 413 12.12 -21.27 68.95
N TYR A 414 12.38 -21.98 67.84
CA TYR A 414 12.44 -23.44 67.80
C TYR A 414 13.77 -23.90 67.22
N PRO A 415 14.89 -23.79 67.98
CA PRO A 415 16.14 -24.32 67.48
C PRO A 415 16.00 -25.84 67.29
N VAL A 416 16.33 -26.31 66.05
CA VAL A 416 16.42 -27.74 65.77
C VAL A 416 17.42 -28.34 66.75
N ARG A 417 16.93 -29.15 67.74
CA ARG A 417 17.82 -29.95 68.58
C ARG A 417 18.48 -30.99 67.71
N SER A 418 19.78 -30.80 67.54
CA SER A 418 20.68 -31.79 66.95
C SER A 418 20.78 -33.06 67.81
#